data_638b761ee151405c4d72870544b7017a
#
_entry.id   638b761ee151405c4d72870544b7017a
#
_cell.length_a   1.000
_cell.length_b   1.000
_cell.length_c   1.000
_cell.angle_alpha   90.00
_cell.angle_beta   90.00
_cell.angle_gamma   90.00
#
_symmetry.space_group_name_H-M   'P 1'
#
loop_
_entity.id
_entity.type
_entity.pdbx_description
1 polymer ?
#
loop_
_entity_poly.entity_id
_entity_poly.type
_entity_poly.pdbx_seq_one_letter_code
_entity_poly.pdbx_strand_id
1 'polypeptide(L)'
;TRGGRAVDVTPLWTVDRPAALTVSAAGLGTTTNTEGGDVVVTARFGSLAASAAVRVVFAYTVVAPGAPADAPAAFPETATPGTDAARAPAWVYPANETVFPQNVYKVLFQWRRGTGNDRFRLTFESDRTRVSVVTDGAHPTCTMAGTGLGCFEPTLDVWRAIAAANPRGSVRVTLDAASSTAPGTFARASTLNIGF
;
A
#
# COMPACT_ATOMS: atom_id res chain seq x y z
N THR A 1 -9.32 19.29 37.33
CA THR A 1 -10.44 20.04 37.94
C THR A 1 -9.95 20.82 39.13
N ARG A 2 -10.26 22.11 39.23
CA ARG A 2 -10.01 22.95 40.37
C ARG A 2 -11.37 23.16 41.09
N GLY A 3 -11.49 22.69 42.31
CA GLY A 3 -12.77 22.77 43.09
C GLY A 3 -13.92 22.00 42.46
N GLY A 4 -13.67 20.86 41.78
CA GLY A 4 -14.68 20.03 41.12
C GLY A 4 -15.20 20.56 39.78
N ARG A 5 -14.72 21.72 39.29
CA ARG A 5 -15.13 22.33 38.01
C ARG A 5 -14.13 21.93 36.91
N ALA A 6 -14.66 21.56 35.74
CA ALA A 6 -13.83 21.38 34.53
C ALA A 6 -13.19 22.72 34.10
N VAL A 7 -11.91 22.69 33.77
CA VAL A 7 -11.17 23.87 33.28
C VAL A 7 -10.52 23.46 31.95
N ASP A 8 -10.69 24.28 30.95
CA ASP A 8 -10.01 24.13 29.67
C ASP A 8 -8.52 24.44 29.83
N VAL A 9 -7.69 23.53 29.33
CA VAL A 9 -6.23 23.66 29.37
C VAL A 9 -5.66 23.47 27.96
N THR A 10 -4.56 24.11 27.66
CA THR A 10 -3.80 23.90 26.41
C THR A 10 -2.64 22.98 26.73
N PRO A 11 -2.69 21.70 26.36
CA PRO A 11 -1.61 20.76 26.60
C PRO A 11 -0.49 20.93 25.57
N LEU A 12 0.70 20.45 25.92
CA LEU A 12 1.78 20.20 24.98
C LEU A 12 1.53 18.83 24.32
N TRP A 13 1.43 18.83 23.00
CA TRP A 13 1.26 17.62 22.22
C TRP A 13 2.59 17.08 21.74
N THR A 14 2.78 15.77 21.82
CA THR A 14 3.92 15.06 21.27
C THR A 14 3.46 13.80 20.53
N VAL A 15 4.19 13.41 19.52
CA VAL A 15 3.94 12.24 18.67
C VAL A 15 5.24 11.46 18.56
N ASP A 16 5.17 10.15 18.76
CA ASP A 16 6.35 9.27 18.67
C ASP A 16 6.82 9.01 17.23
N ARG A 17 5.89 9.15 16.25
CA ARG A 17 6.16 8.98 14.80
C ARG A 17 5.69 10.20 13.99
N PRO A 18 6.45 11.31 14.03
CA PRO A 18 6.05 12.54 13.34
C PRO A 18 6.04 12.44 11.81
N ALA A 19 6.72 11.43 11.23
CA ALA A 19 6.67 11.13 9.81
C ALA A 19 5.32 10.52 9.36
N ALA A 20 4.53 9.95 10.27
CA ALA A 20 3.20 9.41 9.97
C ALA A 20 2.07 10.39 10.33
N LEU A 21 2.18 11.07 11.46
CA LEU A 21 1.16 11.97 12.01
C LEU A 21 1.80 13.18 12.68
N THR A 22 1.26 14.36 12.43
CA THR A 22 1.58 15.58 13.20
C THR A 22 0.37 16.02 14.00
N VAL A 23 0.59 16.70 15.13
CA VAL A 23 -0.50 17.26 15.95
C VAL A 23 -0.22 18.74 16.18
N SER A 24 -1.20 19.58 15.87
CA SER A 24 -1.11 21.02 16.09
C SER A 24 -1.24 21.37 17.58
N ALA A 25 -0.91 22.61 17.95
CA ALA A 25 -1.11 23.12 19.32
C ALA A 25 -2.59 23.06 19.78
N ALA A 26 -3.53 23.12 18.84
CA ALA A 26 -4.94 22.96 19.11
C ALA A 26 -5.41 21.49 19.24
N GLY A 27 -4.50 20.50 19.11
CA GLY A 27 -4.83 19.10 19.18
C GLY A 27 -5.36 18.48 17.89
N LEU A 28 -5.26 19.19 16.75
CA LEU A 28 -5.67 18.64 15.46
C LEU A 28 -4.56 17.76 14.89
N GLY A 29 -4.86 16.47 14.71
CA GLY A 29 -3.99 15.52 14.03
C GLY A 29 -4.09 15.63 12.51
N THR A 30 -2.95 15.59 11.82
CA THR A 30 -2.86 15.58 10.36
C THR A 30 -1.88 14.50 9.90
N THR A 31 -2.31 13.63 8.99
CA THR A 31 -1.45 12.61 8.39
C THR A 31 -0.52 13.25 7.36
N THR A 32 0.71 12.73 7.26
CA THR A 32 1.73 13.29 6.36
C THR A 32 1.71 12.66 4.96
N ASN A 33 1.01 11.52 4.79
CA ASN A 33 1.01 10.68 3.59
C ASN A 33 2.39 10.12 3.18
N THR A 34 3.34 10.09 4.11
CA THR A 34 4.68 9.53 3.87
C THR A 34 4.88 8.18 4.52
N GLU A 35 4.23 7.95 5.67
CA GLU A 35 4.30 6.70 6.41
C GLU A 35 2.93 6.32 6.99
N GLY A 36 2.73 5.02 7.23
CA GLY A 36 1.65 4.46 8.03
C GLY A 36 2.17 3.77 9.30
N GLY A 37 1.26 3.23 10.10
CA GLY A 37 1.59 2.46 11.29
C GLY A 37 0.87 2.94 12.54
N ASP A 38 1.18 2.29 13.66
CA ASP A 38 0.64 2.69 14.95
C ASP A 38 1.47 3.86 15.50
N VAL A 39 0.79 4.89 15.97
CA VAL A 39 1.35 6.16 16.45
C VAL A 39 0.81 6.42 17.84
N VAL A 40 1.66 6.81 18.77
CA VAL A 40 1.24 7.25 20.11
C VAL A 40 1.25 8.77 20.18
N VAL A 41 0.08 9.34 20.40
CA VAL A 41 -0.10 10.77 20.66
C VAL A 41 -0.17 11.00 22.15
N THR A 42 0.63 11.90 22.69
CA THR A 42 0.67 12.24 24.12
C THR A 42 0.37 13.71 24.34
N ALA A 43 -0.58 14.00 25.21
CA ALA A 43 -0.88 15.33 25.74
C ALA A 43 -0.28 15.48 27.14
N ARG A 44 0.41 16.60 27.41
CA ARG A 44 1.00 16.92 28.71
C ARG A 44 0.57 18.30 29.17
N PHE A 45 0.19 18.40 30.46
CA PHE A 45 -0.10 19.67 31.11
C PHE A 45 0.43 19.62 32.54
N GLY A 46 1.49 20.36 32.82
CA GLY A 46 2.22 20.28 34.09
C GLY A 46 2.74 18.87 34.35
N SER A 47 2.36 18.25 35.46
CA SER A 47 2.70 16.86 35.81
C SER A 47 1.72 15.83 35.24
N LEU A 48 0.62 16.27 34.65
CA LEU A 48 -0.38 15.36 34.06
C LEU A 48 0.00 14.97 32.66
N ALA A 49 -0.21 13.71 32.30
CA ALA A 49 -0.05 13.20 30.94
C ALA A 49 -1.16 12.21 30.60
N ALA A 50 -1.57 12.22 29.35
CA ALA A 50 -2.48 11.21 28.78
C ALA A 50 -2.00 10.85 27.39
N SER A 51 -2.13 9.57 27.01
CA SER A 51 -1.72 9.10 25.67
C SER A 51 -2.86 8.33 25.03
N ALA A 52 -2.90 8.38 23.69
CA ALA A 52 -3.79 7.62 22.85
C ALA A 52 -3.00 6.97 21.70
N ALA A 53 -3.37 5.73 21.37
CA ALA A 53 -2.86 5.07 20.18
C ALA A 53 -3.75 5.42 18.97
N VAL A 54 -3.12 5.79 17.88
CA VAL A 54 -3.78 6.13 16.61
C VAL A 54 -3.18 5.25 15.52
N ARG A 55 -4.01 4.58 14.74
CA ARG A 55 -3.56 3.84 13.56
C ARG A 55 -3.66 4.73 12.33
N VAL A 56 -2.52 4.95 11.68
CA VAL A 56 -2.42 5.68 10.41
C VAL A 56 -2.28 4.66 9.28
N VAL A 57 -3.21 4.70 8.33
CA VAL A 57 -3.13 3.88 7.13
C VAL A 57 -2.39 4.66 6.04
N PHE A 58 -1.26 4.11 5.57
CA PHE A 58 -0.58 4.62 4.39
C PHE A 58 -1.38 4.22 3.15
N ALA A 59 -2.10 5.19 2.56
CA ALA A 59 -2.91 5.00 1.38
C ALA A 59 -2.30 5.73 0.19
N TYR A 60 -2.02 4.99 -0.89
CA TYR A 60 -1.39 5.54 -2.08
C TYR A 60 -1.90 4.83 -3.34
N THR A 61 -2.20 5.62 -4.36
CA THR A 61 -2.54 5.08 -5.68
C THR A 61 -1.65 5.72 -6.72
N VAL A 62 -1.03 4.92 -7.57
CA VAL A 62 -0.14 5.38 -8.63
C VAL A 62 -0.39 4.65 -9.93
N VAL A 63 -0.25 5.38 -11.02
CA VAL A 63 -0.07 4.82 -12.35
C VAL A 63 1.43 4.76 -12.61
N ALA A 64 1.95 3.55 -12.84
CA ALA A 64 3.38 3.34 -13.08
C ALA A 64 3.83 4.04 -14.36
N PRO A 65 5.09 4.51 -14.44
CA PRO A 65 5.64 5.07 -15.67
C PRO A 65 5.48 4.10 -16.85
N GLY A 66 5.01 4.63 -17.98
CA GLY A 66 4.74 3.83 -19.18
C GLY A 66 3.30 3.30 -19.30
N ALA A 67 2.58 3.15 -18.18
CA ALA A 67 1.18 2.80 -18.26
C ALA A 67 0.33 4.02 -18.68
N PRO A 68 -0.71 3.82 -19.53
CA PRO A 68 -1.61 4.90 -19.91
C PRO A 68 -2.32 5.51 -18.69
N ALA A 69 -2.59 6.82 -18.74
CA ALA A 69 -3.23 7.55 -17.65
C ALA A 69 -4.65 7.04 -17.32
N ASP A 70 -5.34 6.47 -18.30
CA ASP A 70 -6.67 5.87 -18.17
C ASP A 70 -6.67 4.42 -17.70
N ALA A 71 -5.50 3.80 -17.52
CA ALA A 71 -5.37 2.40 -17.08
C ALA A 71 -6.16 2.06 -15.78
N PRO A 72 -6.33 2.96 -14.80
CA PRO A 72 -7.16 2.70 -13.63
C PRO A 72 -8.63 2.40 -13.94
N ALA A 73 -9.17 2.93 -15.03
CA ALA A 73 -10.55 2.68 -15.44
C ALA A 73 -10.84 1.20 -15.79
N ALA A 74 -9.79 0.42 -16.08
CA ALA A 74 -9.91 -1.02 -16.31
C ALA A 74 -10.30 -1.80 -15.03
N PHE A 75 -10.20 -1.19 -13.83
CA PHE A 75 -10.41 -1.82 -12.54
C PHE A 75 -11.41 -1.05 -11.68
N PRO A 76 -12.70 -0.98 -12.05
CA PRO A 76 -13.70 -0.32 -11.24
C PRO A 76 -13.78 -0.94 -9.83
N GLU A 77 -13.93 -0.10 -8.80
CA GLU A 77 -14.02 -0.58 -7.40
C GLU A 77 -15.24 -1.47 -7.14
N THR A 78 -16.31 -1.27 -7.90
CA THR A 78 -17.56 -2.03 -7.80
C THR A 78 -17.55 -3.34 -8.58
N ALA A 79 -16.55 -3.57 -9.44
CA ALA A 79 -16.47 -4.77 -10.25
C ALA A 79 -15.86 -5.93 -9.45
N THR A 80 -16.36 -7.13 -9.69
CA THR A 80 -15.81 -8.37 -9.15
C THR A 80 -14.92 -9.07 -10.18
N PRO A 81 -13.86 -9.79 -9.73
CA PRO A 81 -13.04 -10.57 -10.64
C PRO A 81 -13.87 -11.62 -11.41
N GLY A 82 -13.60 -11.75 -12.70
CA GLY A 82 -14.15 -12.83 -13.52
C GLY A 82 -13.53 -14.17 -13.14
N THR A 83 -14.20 -15.25 -13.55
CA THR A 83 -13.83 -16.65 -13.23
C THR A 83 -13.07 -17.37 -14.34
N ASP A 84 -12.75 -16.68 -15.45
CA ASP A 84 -11.99 -17.26 -16.57
C ASP A 84 -10.54 -17.52 -16.16
N ALA A 85 -10.22 -18.79 -15.94
CA ALA A 85 -8.88 -19.21 -15.52
C ALA A 85 -7.79 -18.93 -16.56
N ALA A 86 -8.12 -18.88 -17.86
CA ALA A 86 -7.16 -18.56 -18.90
C ALA A 86 -6.70 -17.09 -18.85
N ARG A 87 -7.56 -16.22 -18.34
CA ARG A 87 -7.27 -14.79 -18.13
C ARG A 87 -6.63 -14.51 -16.79
N ALA A 88 -6.72 -15.43 -15.82
CA ALA A 88 -6.13 -15.21 -14.51
C ALA A 88 -4.61 -15.06 -14.62
N PRO A 89 -4.01 -13.96 -14.09
CA PRO A 89 -2.56 -13.88 -14.01
C PRO A 89 -2.03 -14.85 -12.95
N ALA A 90 -0.76 -15.23 -13.03
CA ALA A 90 -0.15 -16.14 -12.08
C ALA A 90 1.18 -15.64 -11.61
N TRP A 91 1.39 -15.57 -10.29
CA TRP A 91 2.64 -15.14 -9.69
C TRP A 91 3.81 -16.03 -10.11
N VAL A 92 4.93 -15.41 -10.38
CA VAL A 92 6.24 -16.05 -10.62
C VAL A 92 7.19 -15.71 -9.49
N TYR A 93 7.22 -14.44 -9.06
CA TYR A 93 8.03 -13.96 -7.94
C TYR A 93 7.36 -12.73 -7.28
N PRO A 94 7.42 -12.61 -5.96
CA PRO A 94 7.96 -13.56 -4.99
C PRO A 94 7.05 -14.78 -4.79
N ALA A 95 7.56 -15.80 -4.11
CA ALA A 95 6.73 -16.90 -3.62
C ALA A 95 5.82 -16.42 -2.47
N ASN A 96 4.69 -17.09 -2.27
CA ASN A 96 3.85 -16.80 -1.11
C ASN A 96 4.62 -16.98 0.19
N GLU A 97 4.36 -16.11 1.17
CA GLU A 97 5.02 -16.07 2.49
C GLU A 97 6.52 -15.69 2.45
N THR A 98 6.98 -15.11 1.34
CA THR A 98 8.33 -14.54 1.30
C THR A 98 8.46 -13.41 2.32
N VAL A 99 9.52 -13.47 3.15
CA VAL A 99 9.87 -12.41 4.10
C VAL A 99 11.00 -11.57 3.53
N PHE A 100 10.80 -10.27 3.45
CA PHE A 100 11.79 -9.31 2.98
C PHE A 100 12.42 -8.57 4.17
N PRO A 101 13.75 -8.49 4.24
CA PRO A 101 14.40 -7.55 5.15
C PRO A 101 13.97 -6.12 4.85
N GLN A 102 13.71 -5.32 5.88
CA GLN A 102 13.23 -3.92 5.73
C GLN A 102 14.20 -3.01 4.95
N ASN A 103 15.47 -3.39 4.86
CA ASN A 103 16.52 -2.66 4.14
C ASN A 103 16.77 -3.15 2.70
N VAL A 104 15.96 -4.04 2.17
CA VAL A 104 15.99 -4.42 0.75
C VAL A 104 15.31 -3.33 -0.06
N TYR A 105 15.99 -2.86 -1.12
CA TYR A 105 15.56 -1.68 -1.86
C TYR A 105 15.03 -1.97 -3.27
N LYS A 106 15.28 -3.16 -3.80
CA LYS A 106 14.84 -3.53 -5.14
C LYS A 106 14.14 -4.87 -5.08
N VAL A 107 12.82 -4.83 -5.10
CA VAL A 107 11.98 -6.02 -5.10
C VAL A 107 11.18 -6.03 -6.40
N LEU A 108 11.50 -6.95 -7.28
CA LEU A 108 10.83 -7.11 -8.55
C LEU A 108 9.68 -8.11 -8.40
N PHE A 109 8.44 -7.67 -8.57
CA PHE A 109 7.28 -8.56 -8.68
C PHE A 109 7.17 -9.05 -10.12
N GLN A 110 6.97 -10.35 -10.31
CA GLN A 110 6.87 -10.99 -11.62
C GLN A 110 5.65 -11.91 -11.69
N TRP A 111 4.98 -11.90 -12.84
CA TRP A 111 3.80 -12.74 -13.07
C TRP A 111 3.66 -13.14 -14.53
N ARG A 112 2.98 -14.25 -14.79
CA ARG A 112 2.45 -14.57 -16.12
C ARG A 112 1.21 -13.73 -16.33
N ARG A 113 1.08 -13.12 -17.50
CA ARG A 113 0.03 -12.11 -17.76
C ARG A 113 -1.39 -12.67 -17.80
N GLY A 114 -1.57 -13.94 -18.14
CA GLY A 114 -2.87 -14.47 -18.54
C GLY A 114 -3.24 -14.00 -19.97
N THR A 115 -4.24 -14.65 -20.56
CA THR A 115 -4.58 -14.43 -21.97
C THR A 115 -5.23 -13.06 -22.20
N GLY A 116 -4.69 -12.29 -23.14
CA GLY A 116 -5.26 -11.02 -23.61
C GLY A 116 -5.19 -9.85 -22.62
N ASN A 117 -4.46 -9.97 -21.53
CA ASN A 117 -4.32 -8.91 -20.55
C ASN A 117 -3.10 -8.01 -20.87
N ASP A 118 -3.31 -6.69 -20.77
CA ASP A 118 -2.31 -5.67 -21.00
C ASP A 118 -2.33 -4.57 -19.93
N ARG A 119 -3.22 -4.68 -18.95
CA ARG A 119 -3.34 -3.79 -17.78
C ARG A 119 -3.32 -4.63 -16.52
N PHE A 120 -2.59 -4.17 -15.51
CA PHE A 120 -2.42 -4.88 -14.24
C PHE A 120 -2.56 -3.91 -13.07
N ARG A 121 -3.17 -4.37 -11.98
CA ARG A 121 -3.23 -3.65 -10.74
C ARG A 121 -2.68 -4.53 -9.63
N LEU A 122 -1.61 -4.06 -8.98
CA LEU A 122 -1.10 -4.64 -7.74
C LEU A 122 -1.66 -3.84 -6.58
N THR A 123 -2.25 -4.52 -5.59
CA THR A 123 -2.72 -3.88 -4.35
C THR A 123 -2.03 -4.53 -3.17
N PHE A 124 -1.27 -3.72 -2.42
CA PHE A 124 -0.62 -4.08 -1.17
C PHE A 124 -1.53 -3.65 -0.02
N GLU A 125 -1.99 -4.59 0.79
CA GLU A 125 -3.01 -4.32 1.80
C GLU A 125 -2.68 -4.96 3.15
N SER A 126 -2.78 -4.16 4.19
CA SER A 126 -2.80 -4.54 5.59
C SER A 126 -3.68 -3.56 6.37
N ASP A 127 -3.78 -3.71 7.68
CA ASP A 127 -4.45 -2.73 8.54
C ASP A 127 -3.70 -1.38 8.68
N ARG A 128 -2.47 -1.28 8.11
CA ARG A 128 -1.62 -0.06 8.10
C ARG A 128 -1.24 0.43 6.72
N THR A 129 -1.60 -0.32 5.67
CA THR A 129 -1.18 -0.04 4.29
C THR A 129 -2.31 -0.33 3.32
N ARG A 130 -2.53 0.57 2.37
CA ARG A 130 -3.38 0.36 1.20
C ARG A 130 -2.76 1.03 -0.02
N VAL A 131 -1.80 0.37 -0.64
CA VAL A 131 -1.11 0.89 -1.83
C VAL A 131 -1.61 0.16 -3.06
N SER A 132 -2.08 0.92 -4.04
CA SER A 132 -2.54 0.41 -5.33
C SER A 132 -1.66 0.96 -6.44
N VAL A 133 -1.14 0.08 -7.28
CA VAL A 133 -0.33 0.43 -8.45
C VAL A 133 -0.97 -0.14 -9.69
N VAL A 134 -1.20 0.71 -10.69
CA VAL A 134 -1.66 0.30 -12.01
C VAL A 134 -0.50 0.40 -12.99
N THR A 135 -0.24 -0.69 -13.73
CA THR A 135 0.88 -0.83 -14.66
C THR A 135 0.47 -1.59 -15.92
N ASP A 136 1.19 -1.42 -17.00
CA ASP A 136 1.14 -2.29 -18.18
C ASP A 136 2.01 -3.54 -18.04
N GLY A 137 2.74 -3.66 -16.92
CA GLY A 137 3.66 -4.75 -16.64
C GLY A 137 4.93 -4.73 -17.49
N ALA A 138 5.23 -3.61 -18.14
CA ALA A 138 6.47 -3.43 -18.88
C ALA A 138 7.58 -3.00 -17.92
N HIS A 139 8.63 -3.81 -17.83
CA HIS A 139 9.82 -3.49 -17.05
C HIS A 139 11.06 -4.00 -17.82
N PRO A 140 12.16 -3.24 -17.87
CA PRO A 140 13.35 -3.63 -18.66
C PRO A 140 13.86 -5.05 -18.35
N THR A 141 13.85 -5.45 -17.10
CA THR A 141 14.28 -6.79 -16.68
C THR A 141 13.40 -7.91 -17.24
N CYS A 142 12.11 -7.65 -17.51
CA CYS A 142 11.19 -8.66 -18.03
C CYS A 142 11.04 -8.64 -19.54
N THR A 143 11.27 -7.50 -20.18
CA THR A 143 11.25 -7.39 -21.66
C THR A 143 12.34 -8.23 -22.31
N MET A 144 13.48 -8.39 -21.66
CA MET A 144 14.57 -9.23 -22.17
C MET A 144 14.24 -10.73 -22.17
N ALA A 145 13.27 -11.17 -21.39
CA ALA A 145 12.89 -12.58 -21.31
C ALA A 145 11.89 -13.01 -22.40
N GLY A 146 11.32 -12.09 -23.19
CA GLY A 146 10.50 -12.36 -24.37
C GLY A 146 9.22 -13.20 -24.17
N THR A 147 8.70 -13.37 -22.96
CA THR A 147 7.94 -14.58 -22.61
C THR A 147 6.59 -14.33 -21.95
N GLY A 148 5.88 -13.28 -22.33
CA GLY A 148 4.53 -13.05 -21.75
C GLY A 148 4.55 -12.78 -20.24
N LEU A 149 5.68 -12.40 -19.67
CA LEU A 149 5.80 -11.97 -18.29
C LEU A 149 5.42 -10.51 -18.15
N GLY A 150 4.75 -10.19 -17.03
CA GLY A 150 4.61 -8.85 -16.51
C GLY A 150 5.52 -8.66 -15.30
N CYS A 151 6.04 -7.44 -15.13
CA CYS A 151 6.89 -7.11 -14.01
C CYS A 151 6.57 -5.72 -13.48
N PHE A 152 6.84 -5.54 -12.18
CA PHE A 152 6.78 -4.25 -11.50
C PHE A 152 7.82 -4.19 -10.39
N GLU A 153 8.57 -3.10 -10.35
CA GLU A 153 9.46 -2.75 -9.25
C GLU A 153 8.89 -1.50 -8.56
N PRO A 154 8.46 -1.57 -7.29
CA PRO A 154 8.05 -0.39 -6.53
C PRO A 154 9.18 0.63 -6.45
N THR A 155 8.83 1.92 -6.45
CA THR A 155 9.83 2.94 -6.12
C THR A 155 10.33 2.74 -4.69
N LEU A 156 11.56 3.18 -4.46
CA LEU A 156 12.20 3.06 -3.15
C LEU A 156 11.33 3.63 -2.01
N ASP A 157 10.73 4.80 -2.23
CA ASP A 157 9.93 5.49 -1.21
C ASP A 157 8.65 4.72 -0.90
N VAL A 158 7.95 4.22 -1.92
CA VAL A 158 6.74 3.40 -1.75
C VAL A 158 7.08 2.10 -1.02
N TRP A 159 8.16 1.42 -1.43
CA TRP A 159 8.56 0.17 -0.80
C TRP A 159 8.95 0.35 0.68
N ARG A 160 9.74 1.39 0.96
CA ARG A 160 10.12 1.74 2.35
C ARG A 160 8.90 2.08 3.22
N ALA A 161 7.94 2.84 2.68
CA ALA A 161 6.73 3.19 3.41
C ALA A 161 5.89 1.94 3.75
N ILE A 162 5.76 0.99 2.80
CA ILE A 162 5.08 -0.30 3.04
C ILE A 162 5.81 -1.09 4.13
N ALA A 163 7.14 -1.23 4.03
CA ALA A 163 7.95 -1.97 5.00
C ALA A 163 7.91 -1.34 6.40
N ALA A 164 8.05 0.00 6.48
CA ALA A 164 8.02 0.75 7.74
C ALA A 164 6.66 0.71 8.44
N ALA A 165 5.56 0.66 7.67
CA ALA A 165 4.22 0.52 8.22
C ALA A 165 3.95 -0.88 8.81
N ASN A 166 4.69 -1.91 8.36
CA ASN A 166 4.43 -3.31 8.68
C ASN A 166 5.61 -4.05 9.33
N PRO A 167 6.27 -3.49 10.37
CA PRO A 167 7.41 -4.14 11.00
C PRO A 167 6.98 -5.47 11.64
N ARG A 168 7.65 -6.57 11.26
CA ARG A 168 7.31 -7.95 11.69
C ARG A 168 5.86 -8.34 11.34
N GLY A 169 5.27 -7.67 10.35
CA GLY A 169 3.90 -7.90 9.90
C GLY A 169 3.83 -8.55 8.53
N SER A 170 2.61 -8.85 8.11
CA SER A 170 2.29 -9.39 6.80
C SER A 170 1.49 -8.38 6.00
N VAL A 171 1.75 -8.35 4.70
CA VAL A 171 1.01 -7.57 3.71
C VAL A 171 0.44 -8.53 2.66
N ARG A 172 -0.85 -8.46 2.45
CA ARG A 172 -1.53 -9.17 1.37
C ARG A 172 -1.30 -8.42 0.07
N VAL A 173 -0.87 -9.13 -0.96
CA VAL A 173 -0.71 -8.59 -2.31
C VAL A 173 -1.69 -9.28 -3.24
N THR A 174 -2.56 -8.50 -3.86
CA THR A 174 -3.44 -8.96 -4.93
C THR A 174 -2.95 -8.46 -6.27
N LEU A 175 -3.13 -9.27 -7.32
CA LEU A 175 -2.82 -8.92 -8.70
C LEU A 175 -4.07 -9.13 -9.53
N ASP A 176 -4.59 -8.05 -10.06
CA ASP A 176 -5.69 -8.01 -11.02
C ASP A 176 -5.13 -7.77 -12.42
N ALA A 177 -5.72 -8.40 -13.41
CA ALA A 177 -5.34 -8.28 -14.81
C ALA A 177 -6.57 -8.02 -15.68
N ALA A 178 -6.47 -7.03 -16.56
CA ALA A 178 -7.54 -6.62 -17.47
C ALA A 178 -7.00 -6.42 -18.89
N SER A 179 -7.92 -6.37 -19.84
CA SER A 179 -7.64 -6.01 -21.22
C SER A 179 -8.11 -4.57 -21.47
N SER A 180 -7.30 -3.78 -22.16
CA SER A 180 -7.70 -2.45 -22.66
C SER A 180 -8.87 -2.51 -23.65
N THR A 181 -9.04 -3.66 -24.34
CA THR A 181 -10.13 -3.89 -25.31
C THR A 181 -11.43 -4.36 -24.66
N ALA A 182 -11.42 -4.73 -23.35
CA ALA A 182 -12.58 -5.17 -22.59
C ALA A 182 -12.59 -4.52 -21.19
N PRO A 183 -12.77 -3.18 -21.11
CA PRO A 183 -12.72 -2.46 -19.85
C PRO A 183 -13.86 -2.89 -18.92
N GLY A 184 -13.62 -2.80 -17.61
CA GLY A 184 -14.60 -3.15 -16.58
C GLY A 184 -14.69 -4.64 -16.23
N THR A 185 -13.95 -5.51 -16.93
CA THR A 185 -13.80 -6.92 -16.57
C THR A 185 -12.33 -7.23 -16.31
N PHE A 186 -12.04 -7.81 -15.16
CA PHE A 186 -10.68 -8.22 -14.81
C PHE A 186 -10.66 -9.64 -14.21
N ALA A 187 -9.51 -10.28 -14.29
CA ALA A 187 -9.26 -11.57 -13.63
C ALA A 187 -8.24 -11.35 -12.49
N ARG A 188 -8.28 -12.21 -11.48
CA ARG A 188 -7.43 -12.08 -10.29
C ARG A 188 -6.54 -13.31 -10.13
N ALA A 189 -5.28 -13.08 -9.80
CA ALA A 189 -4.36 -14.12 -9.36
C ALA A 189 -4.73 -14.68 -7.97
N SER A 190 -4.13 -15.82 -7.61
CA SER A 190 -4.13 -16.25 -6.22
C SER A 190 -3.53 -15.19 -5.32
N THR A 191 -4.02 -15.08 -4.08
CA THR A 191 -3.49 -14.14 -3.10
C THR A 191 -2.04 -14.48 -2.76
N LEU A 192 -1.21 -13.45 -2.67
CA LEU A 192 0.18 -13.53 -2.23
C LEU A 192 0.31 -12.78 -0.90
N ASN A 193 0.93 -13.40 0.09
CA ASN A 193 1.30 -12.75 1.34
C ASN A 193 2.81 -12.57 1.39
N ILE A 194 3.26 -11.41 1.82
CA ILE A 194 4.67 -11.11 2.05
C ILE A 194 4.85 -10.58 3.47
N GLY A 195 6.02 -10.83 4.07
CA GLY A 195 6.38 -10.37 5.41
C GLY A 195 7.54 -9.38 5.41
N PHE A 196 7.75 -8.71 6.56
CA PHE A 196 8.86 -7.81 6.83
C PHE A 196 9.51 -8.09 8.18
#